data_6f2f986a3b682287b6690b36b1075ca8
#
_entry.id   6f2f986a3b682287b6690b36b1075ca8
#
_cell.length_a   1.000
_cell.length_b   1.000
_cell.length_c   1.000
_cell.angle_alpha   90.00
_cell.angle_beta   90.00
_cell.angle_gamma   90.00
#
_symmetry.space_group_name_H-M   'P 1'
#
loop_
_entity.id
_entity.type
_entity.pdbx_description
1 polymer ?
#
loop_
_entity_poly.entity_id
_entity_poly.type
_entity_poly.pdbx_seq_one_letter_code
_entity_poly.pdbx_strand_id
1 'polypeptide(L)'
;MPASAFAIEIGELIPSGIFLLLALVLPFVFYHVGGGFLHRLQKHLPEWLCILTESYLKPLAWALRQTLFFAAVRLLPLVQKHAAVASFLGTLSTLLNIYFLALGAWRSAPMCRLLLRSAQNHLDLATNQTMARFFENIFRVLVLLFAGIAMLDTMG
;
A
#
# COMPACT_ATOMS: atom_id res chain seq x y z
N MET A 1 -4.74 -18.45 -44.16
CA MET A 1 -4.97 -17.50 -43.04
C MET A 1 -4.03 -17.79 -41.92
N PRO A 2 -3.40 -16.83 -41.32
CA PRO A 2 -1.98 -16.89 -41.04
C PRO A 2 -1.71 -17.33 -39.60
N ALA A 3 -1.01 -18.43 -39.46
CA ALA A 3 -0.41 -18.88 -38.19
C ALA A 3 0.51 -17.80 -37.56
N SER A 4 1.01 -16.88 -38.37
CA SER A 4 1.85 -15.75 -37.95
C SER A 4 1.10 -14.69 -37.12
N ALA A 5 -0.17 -14.41 -37.44
CA ALA A 5 -0.96 -13.44 -36.65
C ALA A 5 -1.30 -13.97 -35.25
N PHE A 6 -1.56 -15.26 -35.15
CA PHE A 6 -1.86 -15.92 -33.87
C PHE A 6 -0.60 -16.02 -32.97
N ALA A 7 0.56 -16.23 -33.57
CA ALA A 7 1.85 -16.27 -32.85
C ALA A 7 2.27 -14.88 -32.32
N ILE A 8 1.95 -13.80 -33.05
CA ILE A 8 2.23 -12.43 -32.61
C ILE A 8 1.31 -12.06 -31.44
N GLU A 9 0.02 -12.41 -31.51
CA GLU A 9 -0.91 -12.18 -30.40
C GLU A 9 -0.54 -12.94 -29.11
N ILE A 10 -0.03 -14.17 -29.23
CA ILE A 10 0.43 -14.96 -28.08
C ILE A 10 1.67 -14.34 -27.46
N GLY A 11 2.62 -13.88 -28.28
CA GLY A 11 3.84 -13.22 -27.80
C GLY A 11 3.57 -11.93 -26.99
N GLU A 12 2.54 -11.17 -27.36
CA GLU A 12 2.12 -9.96 -26.65
C GLU A 12 1.34 -10.28 -25.36
N LEU A 13 0.73 -11.45 -25.25
CA LEU A 13 -0.01 -11.89 -24.04
C LEU A 13 0.91 -12.46 -22.96
N ILE A 14 2.10 -12.94 -23.31
CA ILE A 14 3.05 -13.54 -22.36
C ILE A 14 3.43 -12.55 -21.23
N PRO A 15 3.85 -11.30 -21.48
CA PRO A 15 4.19 -10.38 -20.40
C PRO A 15 2.99 -10.08 -19.48
N SER A 16 1.79 -9.94 -20.01
CA SER A 16 0.57 -9.74 -19.22
C SER A 16 0.30 -10.94 -18.31
N GLY A 17 0.48 -12.18 -18.81
CA GLY A 17 0.34 -13.42 -18.04
C GLY A 17 1.37 -13.52 -16.92
N ILE A 18 2.62 -13.13 -17.17
CA ILE A 18 3.69 -13.12 -16.16
C ILE A 18 3.35 -12.13 -15.04
N PHE A 19 2.92 -10.90 -15.37
CA PHE A 19 2.53 -9.92 -14.37
C PHE A 19 1.32 -10.35 -13.55
N LEU A 20 0.37 -11.05 -14.16
CA LEU A 20 -0.80 -11.59 -13.47
C LEU A 20 -0.41 -12.70 -12.49
N LEU A 21 0.51 -13.57 -12.88
CA LEU A 21 1.09 -14.61 -12.02
C LEU A 21 1.88 -13.99 -10.86
N LEU A 22 2.70 -12.96 -11.14
CA LEU A 22 3.40 -12.19 -10.13
C LEU A 22 2.43 -11.49 -9.17
N ALA A 23 1.31 -10.94 -9.66
CA ALA A 23 0.28 -10.32 -8.83
C ALA A 23 -0.38 -11.30 -7.85
N LEU A 24 -0.39 -12.58 -8.17
CA LEU A 24 -0.91 -13.62 -7.29
C LEU A 24 0.13 -14.11 -6.28
N VAL A 25 1.34 -14.38 -6.74
CA VAL A 25 2.40 -15.04 -5.96
C VAL A 25 3.15 -14.05 -5.05
N LEU A 26 3.51 -12.88 -5.59
CA LEU A 26 4.37 -11.92 -4.88
C LEU A 26 3.74 -11.38 -3.58
N PRO A 27 2.45 -10.99 -3.54
CA PRO A 27 1.82 -10.54 -2.30
C PRO A 27 1.70 -11.66 -1.25
N PHE A 28 1.51 -12.90 -1.70
CA PHE A 28 1.46 -14.05 -0.81
C PHE A 28 2.83 -14.31 -0.17
N VAL A 29 3.89 -14.31 -0.99
CA VAL A 29 5.28 -14.43 -0.52
C VAL A 29 5.64 -13.26 0.40
N PHE A 30 5.30 -12.03 -0.01
CA PHE A 30 5.56 -10.83 0.78
C PHE A 30 4.90 -10.89 2.16
N TYR A 31 3.65 -11.34 2.23
CA TYR A 31 2.93 -11.47 3.49
C TYR A 31 3.52 -12.56 4.39
N HIS A 32 3.86 -13.74 3.83
CA HIS A 32 4.41 -14.86 4.59
C HIS A 32 5.86 -14.62 5.02
N VAL A 33 6.70 -14.17 4.09
CA VAL A 33 8.12 -13.89 4.38
C VAL A 33 8.25 -12.65 5.23
N GLY A 34 7.51 -11.59 4.90
CA GLY A 34 7.47 -10.35 5.69
C GLY A 34 7.00 -10.59 7.12
N GLY A 35 5.92 -11.36 7.30
CA GLY A 35 5.43 -11.74 8.64
C GLY A 35 6.44 -12.55 9.44
N GLY A 36 7.06 -13.54 8.82
CA GLY A 36 8.09 -14.38 9.47
C GLY A 36 9.37 -13.61 9.81
N PHE A 37 9.79 -12.72 8.91
CA PHE A 37 10.95 -11.85 9.13
C PHE A 37 10.68 -10.83 10.24
N LEU A 38 9.49 -10.24 10.23
CA LEU A 38 9.04 -9.31 11.28
C LEU A 38 9.07 -9.96 12.65
N HIS A 39 8.54 -11.17 12.77
CA HIS A 39 8.50 -11.89 14.03
C HIS A 39 9.91 -12.17 14.61
N ARG A 40 10.89 -12.36 13.73
CA ARG A 40 12.30 -12.50 14.14
C ARG A 40 12.92 -11.15 14.55
N LEU A 41 12.56 -10.07 13.84
CA LEU A 41 13.07 -8.73 14.12
C LEU A 41 12.41 -8.06 15.34
N GLN A 42 11.18 -8.46 15.69
CA GLN A 42 10.44 -7.92 16.85
C GLN A 42 11.24 -7.97 18.16
N LYS A 43 12.16 -8.94 18.30
CA LYS A 43 13.01 -9.06 19.49
C LYS A 43 14.06 -7.94 19.62
N HIS A 44 14.36 -7.22 18.52
CA HIS A 44 15.41 -6.19 18.48
C HIS A 44 14.88 -4.81 18.10
N LEU A 45 13.62 -4.70 17.68
CA LEU A 45 13.01 -3.43 17.29
C LEU A 45 12.23 -2.81 18.45
N PRO A 46 12.25 -1.47 18.57
CA PRO A 46 11.40 -0.76 19.53
C PRO A 46 9.91 -0.97 19.19
N GLU A 47 9.05 -0.99 20.22
CA GLU A 47 7.62 -1.31 20.10
C GLU A 47 6.88 -0.46 19.04
N TRP A 48 7.24 0.81 18.88
CA TRP A 48 6.63 1.70 17.90
C TRP A 48 6.91 1.29 16.45
N LEU A 49 8.11 0.76 16.16
CA LEU A 49 8.45 0.22 14.84
C LEU A 49 7.70 -1.08 14.56
N CYS A 50 7.47 -1.91 15.56
CA CYS A 50 6.67 -3.12 15.41
C CYS A 50 5.23 -2.78 14.99
N ILE A 51 4.59 -1.82 15.67
CA ILE A 51 3.23 -1.39 15.33
C ILE A 51 3.17 -0.79 13.92
N LEU A 52 4.16 0.03 13.56
CA LEU A 52 4.22 0.63 12.22
C LEU A 52 4.28 -0.46 11.15
N THR A 53 5.21 -1.40 11.29
CA THR A 53 5.43 -2.44 10.29
C THR A 53 4.25 -3.40 10.20
N GLU A 54 3.66 -3.78 11.32
CA GLU A 54 2.46 -4.63 11.36
C GLU A 54 1.25 -3.92 10.72
N SER A 55 1.11 -2.62 10.97
CA SER A 55 0.02 -1.81 10.41
C SER A 55 0.11 -1.68 8.89
N TYR A 56 1.32 -1.60 8.33
CA TYR A 56 1.55 -1.45 6.90
C TYR A 56 1.65 -2.76 6.13
N LEU A 57 1.97 -3.88 6.77
CA LEU A 57 2.19 -5.16 6.09
C LEU A 57 0.99 -5.58 5.22
N LYS A 58 -0.21 -5.54 5.78
CA LYS A 58 -1.45 -5.89 5.05
C LYS A 58 -1.79 -4.89 3.95
N PRO A 59 -1.89 -3.56 4.22
CA PRO A 59 -2.16 -2.58 3.17
C PRO A 59 -1.13 -2.61 2.05
N LEU A 60 0.16 -2.80 2.36
CA LEU A 60 1.22 -2.86 1.38
C LEU A 60 1.12 -4.11 0.48
N ALA A 61 0.80 -5.27 1.05
CA ALA A 61 0.54 -6.49 0.29
C ALA A 61 -0.64 -6.32 -0.68
N TRP A 62 -1.71 -5.65 -0.23
CA TRP A 62 -2.87 -5.34 -1.08
C TRP A 62 -2.53 -4.31 -2.16
N ALA A 63 -1.78 -3.26 -1.83
CA ALA A 63 -1.30 -2.27 -2.79
C ALA A 63 -0.41 -2.91 -3.87
N LEU A 64 0.50 -3.79 -3.47
CA LEU A 64 1.37 -4.52 -4.38
C LEU A 64 0.55 -5.42 -5.33
N ARG A 65 -0.42 -6.17 -4.78
CA ARG A 65 -1.29 -7.04 -5.57
C ARG A 65 -2.06 -6.27 -6.63
N GLN A 66 -2.68 -5.17 -6.25
CA GLN A 66 -3.47 -4.38 -7.18
C GLN A 66 -2.60 -3.67 -8.22
N THR A 67 -1.44 -3.13 -7.83
CA THR A 67 -0.52 -2.47 -8.77
C THR A 67 -0.06 -3.44 -9.86
N LEU A 68 0.32 -4.66 -9.49
CA LEU A 68 0.71 -5.71 -10.44
C LEU A 68 -0.47 -6.13 -11.31
N PHE A 69 -1.68 -6.24 -10.72
CA PHE A 69 -2.88 -6.55 -11.49
C PHE A 69 -3.19 -5.47 -12.54
N PHE A 70 -3.19 -4.19 -12.15
CA PHE A 70 -3.40 -3.09 -13.09
C PHE A 70 -2.28 -3.00 -14.13
N ALA A 71 -1.02 -3.28 -13.76
CA ALA A 71 0.08 -3.37 -14.70
C ALA A 71 -0.16 -4.49 -15.73
N ALA A 72 -0.59 -5.66 -15.29
CA ALA A 72 -0.94 -6.77 -16.18
C ALA A 72 -2.06 -6.39 -17.17
N VAL A 73 -3.11 -5.75 -16.67
CA VAL A 73 -4.25 -5.31 -17.50
C VAL A 73 -3.82 -4.24 -18.52
N ARG A 74 -2.97 -3.30 -18.12
CA ARG A 74 -2.44 -2.26 -19.04
C ARG A 74 -1.55 -2.81 -20.14
N LEU A 75 -0.92 -3.96 -19.95
CA LEU A 75 -0.11 -4.63 -20.95
C LEU A 75 -0.94 -5.40 -21.98
N LEU A 76 -2.26 -5.56 -21.75
CA LEU A 76 -3.13 -6.19 -22.74
C LEU A 76 -3.21 -5.32 -24.02
N PRO A 77 -3.07 -5.95 -25.20
CA PRO A 77 -3.07 -5.21 -26.48
C PRO A 77 -4.40 -4.46 -26.73
N LEU A 78 -5.50 -4.96 -26.18
CA LEU A 78 -6.80 -4.30 -26.23
C LEU A 78 -6.81 -2.97 -25.47
N VAL A 79 -6.14 -2.90 -24.33
CA VAL A 79 -6.07 -1.69 -23.49
C VAL A 79 -5.08 -0.69 -24.09
N GLN A 80 -3.98 -1.17 -24.67
CA GLN A 80 -3.00 -0.32 -25.34
C GLN A 80 -3.56 0.41 -26.55
N LYS A 81 -4.53 -0.19 -27.25
CA LYS A 81 -5.23 0.45 -28.41
C LYS A 81 -6.15 1.61 -27.98
N HIS A 82 -6.54 1.67 -26.71
CA HIS A 82 -7.44 2.68 -26.19
C HIS A 82 -6.76 3.53 -25.11
N ALA A 83 -6.09 4.60 -25.50
CA ALA A 83 -5.34 5.49 -24.60
C ALA A 83 -6.17 6.01 -23.41
N ALA A 84 -7.46 6.30 -23.62
CA ALA A 84 -8.36 6.73 -22.55
C ALA A 84 -8.56 5.66 -21.46
N VAL A 85 -8.67 4.39 -21.88
CA VAL A 85 -8.81 3.26 -20.92
C VAL A 85 -7.52 3.05 -20.15
N ALA A 86 -6.36 3.12 -20.83
CA ALA A 86 -5.06 2.98 -20.20
C ALA A 86 -4.80 4.10 -19.17
N SER A 87 -5.18 5.35 -19.49
CA SER A 87 -5.10 6.50 -18.59
C SER A 87 -6.01 6.31 -17.38
N PHE A 88 -7.28 5.96 -17.59
CA PHE A 88 -8.25 5.70 -16.53
C PHE A 88 -7.77 4.62 -15.56
N LEU A 89 -7.27 3.49 -16.07
CA LEU A 89 -6.70 2.41 -15.25
C LEU A 89 -5.48 2.89 -14.46
N GLY A 90 -4.66 3.77 -15.04
CA GLY A 90 -3.53 4.39 -14.34
C GLY A 90 -3.97 5.23 -13.15
N THR A 91 -4.91 6.15 -13.37
CA THR A 91 -5.48 7.01 -12.34
C THR A 91 -6.13 6.17 -11.23
N LEU A 92 -6.93 5.17 -11.59
CA LEU A 92 -7.57 4.27 -10.65
C LEU A 92 -6.57 3.50 -9.79
N SER A 93 -5.49 3.00 -10.41
CA SER A 93 -4.40 2.32 -9.67
C SER A 93 -3.73 3.26 -8.68
N THR A 94 -3.46 4.51 -9.06
CA THR A 94 -2.85 5.52 -8.19
C THR A 94 -3.78 5.86 -7.01
N LEU A 95 -5.06 6.09 -7.26
CA LEU A 95 -6.05 6.36 -6.22
C LEU A 95 -6.14 5.23 -5.19
N LEU A 96 -6.16 3.98 -5.66
CA LEU A 96 -6.18 2.82 -4.77
C LEU A 96 -4.87 2.69 -3.97
N ASN A 97 -3.71 3.02 -4.55
CA ASN A 97 -2.45 3.04 -3.82
C ASN A 97 -2.46 4.10 -2.71
N ILE A 98 -2.93 5.31 -2.99
CA ILE A 98 -3.10 6.37 -1.99
C ILE A 98 -4.03 5.88 -0.86
N TYR A 99 -5.16 5.25 -1.21
CA TYR A 99 -6.08 4.68 -0.24
C TYR A 99 -5.44 3.64 0.67
N PHE A 100 -4.67 2.68 0.12
CA PHE A 100 -4.01 1.66 0.93
C PHE A 100 -2.90 2.22 1.81
N LEU A 101 -2.15 3.22 1.33
CA LEU A 101 -1.15 3.93 2.14
C LEU A 101 -1.82 4.69 3.29
N ALA A 102 -2.91 5.39 3.00
CA ALA A 102 -3.69 6.09 4.03
C ALA A 102 -4.29 5.11 5.05
N LEU A 103 -4.75 3.94 4.61
CA LEU A 103 -5.25 2.90 5.50
C LEU A 103 -4.15 2.37 6.43
N GLY A 104 -2.93 2.19 5.92
CA GLY A 104 -1.76 1.83 6.71
C GLY A 104 -1.43 2.89 7.75
N ALA A 105 -1.39 4.16 7.34
CA ALA A 105 -1.17 5.30 8.22
C ALA A 105 -2.27 5.42 9.29
N TRP A 106 -3.53 5.24 8.91
CA TRP A 106 -4.64 5.23 9.86
C TRP A 106 -4.51 4.15 10.93
N ARG A 107 -4.09 2.95 10.52
CA ARG A 107 -3.85 1.82 11.44
C ARG A 107 -2.64 2.03 12.33
N SER A 108 -1.65 2.81 11.91
CA SER A 108 -0.47 3.14 12.69
C SER A 108 -0.71 4.24 13.75
N ALA A 109 -1.88 4.88 13.77
CA ALA A 109 -2.23 5.94 14.72
C ALA A 109 -1.95 5.60 16.21
N PRO A 110 -2.14 4.35 16.72
CA PRO A 110 -1.77 3.98 18.09
C PRO A 110 -0.28 4.17 18.40
N MET A 111 0.59 4.24 17.37
CA MET A 111 2.01 4.56 17.55
C MET A 111 2.22 5.91 18.24
N CYS A 112 1.32 6.89 17.99
CA CYS A 112 1.39 8.20 18.63
C CYS A 112 1.32 8.10 20.17
N ARG A 113 0.56 7.16 20.71
CA ARG A 113 0.48 6.91 22.17
C ARG A 113 1.79 6.40 22.73
N LEU A 114 2.46 5.50 22.01
CA LEU A 114 3.74 4.94 22.45
C LEU A 114 4.86 5.97 22.38
N LEU A 115 4.89 6.78 21.32
CA LEU A 115 5.86 7.88 21.18
C LEU A 115 5.69 8.91 22.31
N LEU A 116 4.45 9.29 22.62
CA LEU A 116 4.17 10.18 23.75
C LEU A 116 4.60 9.56 25.09
N ARG A 117 4.33 8.28 25.29
CA ARG A 117 4.73 7.55 26.52
C ARG A 117 6.26 7.48 26.65
N SER A 118 6.95 7.25 25.54
CA SER A 118 8.42 7.27 25.52
C SER A 118 8.98 8.64 25.81
N ALA A 119 8.39 9.70 25.24
CA ALA A 119 8.78 11.08 25.52
C ALA A 119 8.50 11.50 26.97
N GLN A 120 7.43 11.00 27.59
CA GLN A 120 7.09 11.23 29.00
C GLN A 120 8.15 10.70 29.96
N ASN A 121 8.65 9.47 29.71
CA ASN A 121 9.67 8.86 30.53
C ASN A 121 11.00 9.67 30.53
N HIS A 122 11.21 10.51 29.51
CA HIS A 122 12.37 11.38 29.40
C HIS A 122 12.14 12.80 29.95
N LEU A 123 10.89 13.27 30.03
CA LEU A 123 10.57 14.67 30.33
C LEU A 123 9.78 14.88 31.64
N ASP A 124 9.54 13.81 32.39
CA ASP A 124 8.79 13.85 33.68
C ASP A 124 7.41 14.58 33.60
N LEU A 125 6.81 14.57 32.40
CA LEU A 125 5.52 15.24 32.14
C LEU A 125 4.37 14.29 32.46
N ALA A 126 3.55 14.68 33.44
CA ALA A 126 2.28 14.00 33.74
C ALA A 126 1.29 14.16 32.56
N THR A 127 1.46 13.38 31.50
CA THR A 127 0.57 13.44 30.34
C THR A 127 -0.66 12.60 30.61
N ASN A 128 -1.78 13.28 30.63
CA ASN A 128 -3.10 12.69 30.81
C ASN A 128 -3.42 11.78 29.61
N GLN A 129 -4.02 10.62 29.86
CA GLN A 129 -4.47 9.66 28.84
C GLN A 129 -5.35 10.34 27.76
N THR A 130 -6.00 11.45 28.09
CA THR A 130 -6.79 12.29 27.20
C THR A 130 -5.91 12.95 26.12
N MET A 131 -4.71 13.44 26.45
CA MET A 131 -3.77 14.02 25.49
C MET A 131 -3.31 13.00 24.46
N ALA A 132 -3.00 11.78 24.86
CA ALA A 132 -2.57 10.73 23.94
C ALA A 132 -3.68 10.38 22.92
N ARG A 133 -4.95 10.33 23.35
CA ARG A 133 -6.10 10.16 22.45
C ARG A 133 -6.31 11.35 21.52
N PHE A 134 -6.07 12.55 22.01
CA PHE A 134 -6.19 13.78 21.22
C PHE A 134 -5.17 13.78 20.07
N PHE A 135 -3.90 13.46 20.35
CA PHE A 135 -2.86 13.35 19.32
C PHE A 135 -3.15 12.24 18.31
N GLU A 136 -3.65 11.10 18.76
CA GLU A 136 -4.07 10.02 17.86
C GLU A 136 -5.18 10.46 16.90
N ASN A 137 -6.17 11.21 17.40
CA ASN A 137 -7.26 11.73 16.59
C ASN A 137 -6.77 12.79 15.60
N ILE A 138 -5.90 13.70 16.04
CA ILE A 138 -5.26 14.68 15.14
C ILE A 138 -4.51 13.97 14.03
N PHE A 139 -3.72 12.96 14.36
CA PHE A 139 -2.98 12.19 13.36
C PHE A 139 -3.91 11.55 12.32
N ARG A 140 -5.03 10.97 12.75
CA ARG A 140 -6.02 10.40 11.85
C ARG A 140 -6.65 11.45 10.92
N VAL A 141 -6.99 12.61 11.46
CA VAL A 141 -7.53 13.72 10.65
C VAL A 141 -6.51 14.19 9.63
N LEU A 142 -5.23 14.35 10.02
CA LEU A 142 -4.16 14.71 9.10
C LEU A 142 -3.98 13.67 7.98
N VAL A 143 -4.01 12.39 8.31
CA VAL A 143 -3.94 11.31 7.31
C VAL A 143 -5.07 11.40 6.30
N LEU A 144 -6.31 11.62 6.75
CA LEU A 144 -7.47 11.80 5.87
C LEU A 144 -7.31 13.04 4.97
N LEU A 145 -6.83 14.14 5.55
CA LEU A 145 -6.66 15.40 4.83
C LEU A 145 -5.60 15.26 3.74
N PHE A 146 -4.43 14.71 4.07
CA PHE A 146 -3.37 14.45 3.08
C PHE A 146 -3.78 13.44 2.01
N ALA A 147 -4.47 12.36 2.39
CA ALA A 147 -4.99 11.40 1.43
C ALA A 147 -6.02 12.04 0.49
N GLY A 148 -6.92 12.87 1.04
CA GLY A 148 -7.92 13.60 0.24
C GLY A 148 -7.27 14.56 -0.76
N ILE A 149 -6.28 15.34 -0.32
CA ILE A 149 -5.53 16.26 -1.21
C ILE A 149 -4.82 15.46 -2.31
N ALA A 150 -4.11 14.37 -1.96
CA ALA A 150 -3.41 13.55 -2.92
C ALA A 150 -4.36 12.87 -3.94
N MET A 151 -5.56 12.47 -3.52
CA MET A 151 -6.58 11.93 -4.41
C MET A 151 -7.12 13.01 -5.37
N LEU A 152 -7.37 14.21 -4.87
CA LEU A 152 -7.82 15.33 -5.70
C LEU A 152 -6.77 15.74 -6.73
N ASP A 153 -5.50 15.83 -6.33
CA ASP A 153 -4.38 16.13 -7.24
C ASP A 153 -4.24 15.08 -8.35
N THR A 154 -4.54 13.80 -8.04
CA THR A 154 -4.51 12.72 -9.03
C THR A 154 -5.67 12.81 -10.04
N MET A 155 -6.77 13.45 -9.68
CA MET A 155 -7.98 13.60 -10.51
C MET A 155 -7.99 14.88 -11.35
N GLY A 156 -7.24 15.90 -10.94
CA GLY A 156 -7.17 17.21 -11.61
C GLY A 156 -6.05 17.31 -12.59
#